data_b715390afc8c69801ae5c3d3b0f77331
#
_entry.id   b715390afc8c69801ae5c3d3b0f77331
#
_cell.length_a   1.000
_cell.length_b   1.000
_cell.length_c   1.000
_cell.angle_alpha   90.00
_cell.angle_beta   90.00
_cell.angle_gamma   90.00
#
_symmetry.space_group_name_H-M   'P 1'
#
loop_
_entity.id
_entity.type
_entity.pdbx_description
1 polymer ?
#
loop_
_entity_poly.entity_id
_entity_poly.type
_entity_poly.pdbx_seq_one_letter_code
_entity_poly.pdbx_strand_id
1 'polypeptide(L)'
;MKLVKKIDLKGCGTGRQVRFGHLLGNGEYQMVLAQCQKRVNRDAYGTISCLTAMDLDGNILWQYGEPTDNMEIGNISADMPMQIYDIDGDGYDEVITAKNFEVLILDGKTGNVKKRAKTPLSTMEEDGTIIGVPDGEYAFDRINPDGMRICNFRGLDKPRDILIKDRYCRVYALNDDLEVMWHFQSDKNTGHFPFAIDINGDGYDELLVGYNMLDCNGKKMWTMPFKVDHI
;
A
#
# COMPACT_ATOMS: atom_id res chain seq x y z
N MET A 1 -25.00 15.22 15.87
CA MET A 1 -24.52 14.54 14.66
C MET A 1 -25.66 13.72 14.08
N LYS A 2 -25.98 13.82 12.79
CA LYS A 2 -27.07 13.09 12.15
C LYS A 2 -26.47 11.96 11.31
N LEU A 3 -26.96 10.73 11.48
CA LEU A 3 -26.59 9.62 10.61
C LEU A 3 -27.10 9.93 9.19
N VAL A 4 -26.20 9.94 8.21
CA VAL A 4 -26.54 10.21 6.80
C VAL A 4 -26.94 8.92 6.09
N LYS A 5 -26.12 7.88 6.25
CA LYS A 5 -26.34 6.59 5.59
C LYS A 5 -25.74 5.44 6.40
N LYS A 6 -26.32 4.27 6.32
CA LYS A 6 -25.78 3.00 6.82
C LYS A 6 -25.73 2.02 5.65
N ILE A 7 -24.56 1.43 5.43
CA ILE A 7 -24.32 0.45 4.37
C ILE A 7 -24.08 -0.90 5.03
N ASP A 8 -24.78 -1.93 4.56
CA ASP A 8 -24.55 -3.30 5.01
C ASP A 8 -23.37 -3.90 4.24
N LEU A 9 -22.40 -4.41 4.98
CA LEU A 9 -21.19 -5.04 4.42
C LEU A 9 -21.28 -6.56 4.38
N LYS A 10 -22.48 -7.10 4.47
CA LYS A 10 -22.71 -8.54 4.38
C LYS A 10 -22.19 -9.08 3.04
N GLY A 11 -21.41 -10.14 3.10
CA GLY A 11 -20.78 -10.73 1.90
C GLY A 11 -19.45 -10.08 1.49
N CYS A 12 -18.97 -9.04 2.22
CA CYS A 12 -17.66 -8.43 1.97
C CYS A 12 -16.55 -9.02 2.84
N GLY A 13 -16.88 -9.90 3.75
CA GLY A 13 -15.98 -10.37 4.80
C GLY A 13 -15.74 -9.30 5.87
N THR A 14 -14.72 -9.52 6.70
CA THR A 14 -14.34 -8.57 7.76
C THR A 14 -13.32 -7.57 7.24
N GLY A 15 -13.78 -6.43 6.77
CA GLY A 15 -12.90 -5.39 6.23
C GLY A 15 -12.39 -4.44 7.31
N ARG A 16 -11.12 -4.03 7.22
CA ARG A 16 -10.52 -3.03 8.10
C ARG A 16 -10.27 -1.70 7.40
N GLN A 17 -9.80 -1.72 6.18
CA GLN A 17 -9.55 -0.51 5.41
C GLN A 17 -10.61 -0.28 4.35
N VAL A 18 -10.98 0.98 4.22
CA VAL A 18 -11.85 1.48 3.17
C VAL A 18 -11.14 2.62 2.46
N ARG A 19 -11.23 2.63 1.15
CA ARG A 19 -10.82 3.74 0.30
C ARG A 19 -11.99 4.11 -0.60
N PHE A 20 -12.03 5.38 -0.99
CA PHE A 20 -13.04 5.93 -1.88
C PHE A 20 -12.37 6.46 -3.14
N GLY A 21 -13.04 6.32 -4.28
CA GLY A 21 -12.58 6.84 -5.56
C GLY A 21 -13.68 6.80 -6.63
N HIS A 22 -13.31 7.25 -7.82
CA HIS A 22 -14.20 7.33 -8.98
C HIS A 22 -13.99 6.13 -9.91
N LEU A 23 -14.28 4.91 -9.42
CA LEU A 23 -14.05 3.67 -10.17
C LEU A 23 -14.87 3.59 -11.47
N LEU A 24 -16.04 4.19 -11.50
CA LEU A 24 -16.96 4.15 -12.66
C LEU A 24 -16.86 5.39 -13.56
N GLY A 25 -16.08 6.40 -13.18
CA GLY A 25 -15.94 7.63 -13.96
C GLY A 25 -17.26 8.41 -14.19
N ASN A 26 -18.27 8.15 -13.39
CA ASN A 26 -19.59 8.77 -13.49
C ASN A 26 -19.78 10.00 -12.59
N GLY A 27 -18.71 10.46 -11.96
CA GLY A 27 -18.72 11.57 -11.00
C GLY A 27 -19.19 11.19 -9.60
N GLU A 28 -19.56 9.96 -9.37
CA GLU A 28 -19.94 9.43 -8.06
C GLU A 28 -18.78 8.68 -7.43
N TYR A 29 -18.74 8.67 -6.09
CA TYR A 29 -17.77 7.86 -5.35
C TYR A 29 -18.26 6.41 -5.22
N GLN A 30 -17.31 5.52 -5.40
CA GLN A 30 -17.41 4.13 -5.00
C GLN A 30 -16.43 3.88 -3.87
N MET A 31 -16.61 2.77 -3.16
CA MET A 31 -15.66 2.38 -2.11
C MET A 31 -15.11 0.99 -2.35
N VAL A 32 -13.87 0.80 -1.92
CA VAL A 32 -13.22 -0.51 -1.89
C VAL A 32 -12.88 -0.85 -0.45
N LEU A 33 -13.38 -2.00 -0.01
CA LEU A 33 -13.04 -2.59 1.28
C LEU A 33 -11.95 -3.63 1.08
N ALA A 34 -10.95 -3.59 1.92
CA ALA A 34 -9.91 -4.60 1.94
C ALA A 34 -10.05 -5.47 3.19
N GLN A 35 -10.19 -6.75 2.99
CA GLN A 35 -10.11 -7.77 4.01
C GLN A 35 -8.70 -8.33 4.07
N CYS A 36 -8.21 -8.53 5.24
CA CYS A 36 -6.89 -9.09 5.47
C CYS A 36 -6.94 -10.51 6.02
N GLN A 37 -5.88 -11.24 5.76
CA GLN A 37 -5.63 -12.55 6.35
C GLN A 37 -4.28 -12.57 7.06
N LYS A 38 -4.25 -13.08 8.26
CA LYS A 38 -3.00 -13.28 9.02
C LYS A 38 -2.20 -14.42 8.41
N ARG A 39 -0.90 -14.17 8.17
CA ARG A 39 -0.01 -15.18 7.59
C ARG A 39 0.90 -15.87 8.60
N VAL A 40 1.34 -15.17 9.63
CA VAL A 40 2.24 -15.69 10.66
C VAL A 40 1.83 -15.28 12.05
N ASN A 41 2.30 -16.08 13.00
CA ASN A 41 2.00 -15.93 14.43
C ASN A 41 2.54 -14.66 14.95
N ARG A 42 2.64 -13.78 15.19
CA ARG A 42 2.98 -12.46 15.69
C ARG A 42 2.31 -11.48 14.75
N ASP A 43 1.79 -10.51 15.28
CA ASP A 43 0.98 -9.46 14.67
C ASP A 43 1.52 -8.81 13.37
N ALA A 44 2.51 -9.45 12.78
CA ALA A 44 3.39 -8.78 11.86
C ALA A 44 2.97 -8.84 10.41
N TYR A 45 2.40 -9.92 9.92
CA TYR A 45 2.32 -10.11 8.48
C TYR A 45 0.92 -10.44 8.03
N GLY A 46 0.16 -9.38 7.78
CA GLY A 46 -1.10 -9.49 7.08
C GLY A 46 -0.90 -9.55 5.57
N THR A 47 -1.84 -10.14 4.89
CA THR A 47 -2.00 -10.03 3.45
C THR A 47 -3.46 -9.73 3.15
N ILE A 48 -3.71 -9.07 2.04
CA ILE A 48 -5.08 -8.88 1.58
C ILE A 48 -5.61 -10.22 1.09
N SER A 49 -6.71 -10.68 1.67
CA SER A 49 -7.41 -11.89 1.25
C SER A 49 -8.45 -11.59 0.18
N CYS A 50 -9.18 -10.50 0.34
CA CYS A 50 -10.22 -10.07 -0.57
C CYS A 50 -10.31 -8.55 -0.64
N LEU A 51 -10.57 -8.04 -1.84
CA LEU A 51 -11.04 -6.68 -2.09
C LEU A 51 -12.49 -6.75 -2.54
N THR A 52 -13.34 -5.90 -1.99
CA THR A 52 -14.72 -5.74 -2.42
C THR A 52 -14.97 -4.29 -2.83
N ALA A 53 -15.25 -4.07 -4.10
CA ALA A 53 -15.71 -2.76 -4.57
C ALA A 53 -17.24 -2.72 -4.55
N MET A 54 -17.77 -1.58 -4.11
CA MET A 54 -19.21 -1.35 -4.08
C MET A 54 -19.55 0.12 -4.27
N ASP A 55 -20.79 0.36 -4.70
CA ASP A 55 -21.33 1.71 -4.69
C ASP A 55 -21.73 2.15 -3.26
N LEU A 56 -22.12 3.41 -3.12
CA LEU A 56 -22.58 3.92 -1.82
C LEU A 56 -24.01 3.49 -1.46
N ASP A 57 -24.69 2.74 -2.32
CA ASP A 57 -25.97 2.08 -2.02
C ASP A 57 -25.77 0.68 -1.44
N GLY A 58 -24.54 0.17 -1.47
CA GLY A 58 -24.18 -1.15 -0.93
C GLY A 58 -24.25 -2.27 -1.97
N ASN A 59 -24.38 -1.92 -3.25
CA ASN A 59 -24.35 -2.92 -4.33
C ASN A 59 -22.89 -3.27 -4.61
N ILE A 60 -22.56 -4.56 -4.54
CA ILE A 60 -21.24 -5.07 -4.87
C ILE A 60 -21.02 -4.96 -6.39
N LEU A 61 -19.97 -4.27 -6.80
CA LEU A 61 -19.57 -4.14 -8.20
C LEU A 61 -18.71 -5.34 -8.62
N TRP A 62 -17.71 -5.67 -7.80
CA TRP A 62 -16.82 -6.81 -8.01
C TRP A 62 -16.13 -7.21 -6.71
N GLN A 63 -15.58 -8.42 -6.72
CA GLN A 63 -14.70 -8.92 -5.66
C GLN A 63 -13.43 -9.53 -6.27
N TYR A 64 -12.30 -9.28 -5.65
CA TYR A 64 -11.01 -9.87 -6.01
C TYR A 64 -10.45 -10.64 -4.81
N GLY A 65 -10.45 -11.96 -4.90
CA GLY A 65 -10.15 -12.88 -3.80
C GLY A 65 -11.41 -13.40 -3.13
N GLU A 66 -11.24 -14.10 -2.00
CA GLU A 66 -12.33 -14.78 -1.30
C GLU A 66 -12.67 -14.05 0.00
N PRO A 67 -13.89 -13.51 0.14
CA PRO A 67 -14.34 -12.93 1.40
C PRO A 67 -14.55 -14.03 2.46
N THR A 68 -14.36 -13.69 3.73
CA THR A 68 -14.63 -14.60 4.83
C THR A 68 -15.17 -13.87 6.05
N ASP A 69 -16.11 -14.45 6.75
CA ASP A 69 -16.63 -13.97 8.03
C ASP A 69 -15.84 -14.56 9.21
N ASN A 70 -14.82 -15.38 8.96
CA ASN A 70 -13.96 -15.91 10.02
C ASN A 70 -13.05 -14.81 10.57
N MET A 71 -13.35 -14.37 11.78
CA MET A 71 -12.62 -13.31 12.48
C MET A 71 -11.15 -13.66 12.74
N GLU A 72 -10.82 -14.92 12.90
CA GLU A 72 -9.43 -15.36 13.11
C GLU A 72 -8.60 -15.22 11.83
N ILE A 73 -9.23 -15.38 10.68
CA ILE A 73 -8.59 -15.21 9.38
C ILE A 73 -8.61 -13.74 8.95
N GLY A 74 -9.73 -13.06 9.18
CA GLY A 74 -9.97 -11.70 8.69
C GLY A 74 -9.51 -10.59 9.64
N ASN A 75 -9.21 -10.91 10.89
CA ASN A 75 -8.91 -9.91 11.92
C ASN A 75 -7.40 -9.65 12.00
N ILE A 76 -6.95 -8.60 11.39
CA ILE A 76 -5.53 -8.26 11.37
C ILE A 76 -5.28 -6.84 11.78
N SER A 77 -4.15 -6.66 12.47
CA SER A 77 -3.65 -5.38 12.93
C SER A 77 -2.70 -4.68 11.96
N ALA A 78 -2.38 -5.28 10.82
CA ALA A 78 -1.46 -4.68 9.87
C ALA A 78 -2.09 -3.52 9.09
N ASP A 79 -1.30 -2.52 8.76
CA ASP A 79 -1.65 -1.53 7.77
C ASP A 79 -1.75 -2.21 6.40
N MET A 80 -2.66 -1.73 5.57
CA MET A 80 -2.91 -2.41 4.31
C MET A 80 -2.44 -1.59 3.14
N PRO A 81 -1.64 -2.17 2.23
CA PRO A 81 -1.20 -1.49 1.04
C PRO A 81 -2.33 -1.46 0.01
N MET A 82 -3.14 -0.43 0.06
CA MET A 82 -4.18 -0.17 -0.94
C MET A 82 -4.34 1.33 -1.17
N GLN A 83 -4.38 1.73 -2.44
CA GLN A 83 -4.72 3.07 -2.89
C GLN A 83 -5.73 2.99 -4.03
N ILE A 84 -6.51 4.07 -4.21
CA ILE A 84 -7.38 4.28 -5.36
C ILE A 84 -6.93 5.55 -6.03
N TYR A 85 -6.60 5.48 -7.31
CA TYR A 85 -6.08 6.61 -8.07
C TYR A 85 -6.08 6.33 -9.58
N ASP A 86 -6.37 7.34 -10.40
CA ASP A 86 -6.25 7.32 -11.86
C ASP A 86 -4.76 7.37 -12.27
N ILE A 87 -4.10 6.21 -12.21
CA ILE A 87 -2.65 6.12 -12.38
C ILE A 87 -2.22 6.14 -13.84
N ASP A 88 -3.07 5.74 -14.76
CA ASP A 88 -2.78 5.78 -16.20
C ASP A 88 -3.38 7.00 -16.92
N GLY A 89 -4.22 7.78 -16.24
CA GLY A 89 -4.75 9.04 -16.72
C GLY A 89 -5.93 8.88 -17.68
N ASP A 90 -6.63 7.76 -17.62
CA ASP A 90 -7.78 7.47 -18.49
C ASP A 90 -9.12 8.04 -17.97
N GLY A 91 -9.11 8.65 -16.78
CA GLY A 91 -10.27 9.26 -16.13
C GLY A 91 -11.05 8.31 -15.24
N TYR A 92 -10.57 7.09 -15.02
CA TYR A 92 -11.13 6.12 -14.09
C TYR A 92 -10.07 5.72 -13.08
N ASP A 93 -10.46 5.66 -11.82
CA ASP A 93 -9.51 5.26 -10.78
C ASP A 93 -9.23 3.76 -10.82
N GLU A 94 -7.95 3.39 -10.77
CA GLU A 94 -7.51 2.02 -10.51
C GLU A 94 -7.48 1.74 -9.00
N VAL A 95 -7.51 0.44 -8.67
CA VAL A 95 -7.19 -0.04 -7.33
C VAL A 95 -5.77 -0.62 -7.34
N ILE A 96 -4.87 0.08 -6.67
CA ILE A 96 -3.46 -0.32 -6.56
C ILE A 96 -3.28 -0.99 -5.20
N THR A 97 -2.73 -2.19 -5.19
CA THR A 97 -2.59 -2.99 -3.96
C THR A 97 -1.40 -3.94 -4.01
N ALA A 98 -1.08 -4.53 -2.86
CA ALA A 98 -0.15 -5.64 -2.79
C ALA A 98 -0.82 -6.85 -2.12
N LYS A 99 -0.76 -8.00 -2.80
CA LYS A 99 -1.36 -9.25 -2.38
C LYS A 99 -0.47 -10.43 -2.78
N ASN A 100 -0.26 -11.36 -1.85
CA ASN A 100 0.51 -12.58 -2.13
C ASN A 100 1.90 -12.33 -2.73
N PHE A 101 2.62 -11.32 -2.21
CA PHE A 101 3.94 -10.90 -2.71
C PHE A 101 3.94 -10.43 -4.18
N GLU A 102 2.82 -9.87 -4.60
CA GLU A 102 2.69 -9.17 -5.87
C GLU A 102 2.14 -7.77 -5.63
N VAL A 103 2.64 -6.79 -6.36
CA VAL A 103 1.99 -5.49 -6.54
C VAL A 103 1.05 -5.62 -7.72
N LEU A 104 -0.16 -5.14 -7.57
CA LEU A 104 -1.24 -5.25 -8.54
C LEU A 104 -1.83 -3.88 -8.84
N ILE A 105 -2.11 -3.61 -10.10
CA ILE A 105 -2.99 -2.52 -10.56
C ILE A 105 -4.23 -3.19 -11.15
N LEU A 106 -5.37 -2.95 -10.52
CA LEU A 106 -6.66 -3.50 -10.93
C LEU A 106 -7.48 -2.40 -11.61
N ASP A 107 -8.15 -2.75 -12.70
CA ASP A 107 -9.16 -1.90 -13.32
C ASP A 107 -10.28 -1.61 -12.32
N GLY A 108 -10.57 -0.34 -12.10
CA GLY A 108 -11.54 0.07 -11.08
C GLY A 108 -12.97 -0.37 -11.35
N LYS A 109 -13.38 -0.47 -12.61
CA LYS A 109 -14.74 -0.88 -12.99
C LYS A 109 -14.99 -2.37 -12.80
N THR A 110 -13.98 -3.19 -13.09
CA THR A 110 -14.16 -4.64 -13.24
C THR A 110 -13.41 -5.47 -12.20
N GLY A 111 -12.42 -4.89 -11.52
CA GLY A 111 -11.51 -5.63 -10.64
C GLY A 111 -10.51 -6.53 -11.37
N ASN A 112 -10.46 -6.46 -12.71
CA ASN A 112 -9.50 -7.23 -13.49
C ASN A 112 -8.07 -6.68 -13.32
N VAL A 113 -7.09 -7.57 -13.32
CA VAL A 113 -5.69 -7.16 -13.22
C VAL A 113 -5.24 -6.51 -14.53
N LYS A 114 -4.90 -5.21 -14.49
CA LYS A 114 -4.26 -4.47 -15.59
C LYS A 114 -2.75 -4.74 -15.62
N LYS A 115 -2.08 -4.67 -14.45
CA LYS A 115 -0.63 -4.91 -14.32
C LYS A 115 -0.35 -5.69 -13.04
N ARG A 116 0.73 -6.49 -13.07
CA ARG A 116 1.26 -7.18 -11.88
C ARG A 116 2.77 -7.32 -11.95
N ALA A 117 3.40 -7.25 -10.80
CA ALA A 117 4.81 -7.56 -10.62
C ALA A 117 5.04 -8.24 -9.27
N LYS A 118 6.05 -9.10 -9.18
CA LYS A 118 6.50 -9.64 -7.89
C LYS A 118 7.09 -8.52 -7.05
N THR A 119 6.83 -8.54 -5.74
CA THR A 119 7.52 -7.64 -4.82
C THR A 119 9.02 -7.93 -4.81
N PRO A 120 9.86 -6.93 -4.51
CA PRO A 120 11.30 -7.12 -4.40
C PRO A 120 11.69 -8.23 -3.42
N LEU A 121 12.89 -8.78 -3.60
CA LEU A 121 13.45 -9.77 -2.67
C LEU A 121 13.64 -9.15 -1.28
N SER A 122 13.52 -9.97 -0.25
CA SER A 122 13.60 -9.53 1.14
C SER A 122 15.02 -9.19 1.58
N THR A 123 16.04 -9.80 0.99
CA THR A 123 17.45 -9.53 1.27
C THR A 123 17.93 -8.37 0.41
N MET A 124 18.53 -7.38 1.04
CA MET A 124 19.08 -6.20 0.36
C MET A 124 20.61 -6.16 0.42
N GLU A 125 21.20 -6.80 1.39
CA GLU A 125 22.65 -6.93 1.51
C GLU A 125 23.17 -8.16 0.77
N GLU A 126 24.40 -8.11 0.28
CA GLU A 126 25.03 -9.22 -0.46
C GLU A 126 25.13 -10.51 0.37
N ASP A 127 25.28 -10.37 1.70
CA ASP A 127 25.35 -11.49 2.64
C ASP A 127 23.96 -12.04 3.07
N GLY A 128 22.88 -11.45 2.55
CA GLY A 128 21.51 -11.83 2.88
C GLY A 128 20.97 -11.25 4.18
N THR A 129 21.69 -10.34 4.81
CA THR A 129 21.26 -9.69 6.06
C THR A 129 20.07 -8.76 5.82
N ILE A 130 19.08 -8.82 6.72
CA ILE A 130 17.95 -7.88 6.75
C ILE A 130 18.08 -7.02 8.01
N ILE A 131 18.47 -5.78 7.83
CA ILE A 131 18.67 -4.85 8.95
C ILE A 131 17.33 -4.50 9.60
N GLY A 132 17.31 -4.45 10.93
CA GLY A 132 16.14 -4.01 11.71
C GLY A 132 15.01 -5.04 11.80
N VAL A 133 15.20 -6.23 11.26
CA VAL A 133 14.29 -7.37 11.43
C VAL A 133 14.92 -8.35 12.42
N PRO A 134 14.27 -8.65 13.53
CA PRO A 134 14.76 -9.66 14.46
C PRO A 134 14.92 -11.03 13.79
N ASP A 135 15.97 -11.75 14.17
CA ASP A 135 16.27 -13.08 13.63
C ASP A 135 15.07 -14.03 13.72
N GLY A 136 14.73 -14.65 12.59
CA GLY A 136 13.63 -15.60 12.48
C GLY A 136 12.23 -14.99 12.47
N GLU A 137 12.10 -13.67 12.50
CA GLU A 137 10.78 -13.04 12.42
C GLU A 137 10.27 -12.87 10.99
N TYR A 138 11.16 -12.76 10.02
CA TYR A 138 10.78 -12.66 8.61
C TYR A 138 11.22 -13.89 7.82
N ALA A 139 10.26 -14.76 7.53
CA ALA A 139 10.50 -16.05 6.89
C ALA A 139 10.18 -16.07 5.38
N PHE A 140 10.18 -14.91 4.72
CA PHE A 140 9.78 -14.82 3.32
C PHE A 140 10.92 -14.35 2.43
N ASP A 141 10.98 -14.88 1.22
CA ASP A 141 11.97 -14.50 0.21
C ASP A 141 11.73 -13.11 -0.39
N ARG A 142 10.55 -12.54 -0.19
CA ARG A 142 10.14 -11.24 -0.75
C ARG A 142 9.54 -10.34 0.30
N ILE A 143 9.64 -9.04 0.09
CA ILE A 143 8.99 -8.09 1.00
C ILE A 143 7.46 -8.26 0.95
N ASN A 144 6.85 -8.18 2.12
CA ASN A 144 5.40 -8.12 2.27
C ASN A 144 5.03 -6.67 2.59
N PRO A 145 4.55 -5.88 1.61
CA PRO A 145 4.22 -4.48 1.84
C PRO A 145 3.13 -4.33 2.89
N ASP A 146 3.31 -3.42 3.83
CA ASP A 146 2.32 -2.99 4.79
C ASP A 146 1.88 -1.53 4.59
N GLY A 147 2.58 -0.78 3.77
CA GLY A 147 2.26 0.58 3.41
C GLY A 147 2.47 0.86 1.92
N MET A 148 1.64 1.75 1.38
CA MET A 148 1.69 2.16 -0.02
C MET A 148 1.26 3.62 -0.16
N ARG A 149 1.92 4.36 -1.07
CA ARG A 149 1.53 5.73 -1.45
C ARG A 149 1.68 5.93 -2.96
N ILE A 150 0.87 6.82 -3.50
CA ILE A 150 1.09 7.38 -4.83
C ILE A 150 1.95 8.62 -4.66
N CYS A 151 2.99 8.74 -5.48
CA CYS A 151 4.03 9.75 -5.37
C CYS A 151 4.39 10.33 -6.74
N ASN A 152 5.09 11.46 -6.74
CA ASN A 152 5.62 12.10 -7.94
C ASN A 152 7.15 12.23 -7.90
N PHE A 153 7.86 11.12 -7.75
CA PHE A 153 9.34 11.13 -7.71
C PHE A 153 9.98 11.47 -9.05
N ARG A 154 9.26 11.30 -10.16
CA ARG A 154 9.72 11.63 -11.52
C ARG A 154 9.38 13.04 -11.98
N GLY A 155 8.66 13.83 -11.19
CA GLY A 155 8.26 15.19 -11.56
C GLY A 155 7.31 15.24 -12.76
N LEU A 156 6.38 14.29 -12.86
CA LEU A 156 5.39 14.23 -13.93
C LEU A 156 4.25 15.24 -13.66
N ASP A 157 3.47 15.56 -14.69
CA ASP A 157 2.28 16.43 -14.56
C ASP A 157 1.26 15.93 -13.54
N LYS A 158 1.19 14.60 -13.37
CA LYS A 158 0.41 13.92 -12.33
C LYS A 158 1.27 12.85 -11.66
N PRO A 159 1.12 12.61 -10.36
CA PRO A 159 1.77 11.51 -9.68
C PRO A 159 1.46 10.16 -10.35
N ARG A 160 2.50 9.36 -10.63
CA ARG A 160 2.36 8.00 -11.19
C ARG A 160 3.33 7.00 -10.60
N ASP A 161 4.05 7.39 -9.57
CA ASP A 161 4.98 6.52 -8.88
C ASP A 161 4.32 5.86 -7.68
N ILE A 162 4.71 4.65 -7.39
CA ILE A 162 4.14 3.84 -6.33
C ILE A 162 5.22 3.56 -5.30
N LEU A 163 5.06 4.12 -4.12
CA LEU A 163 5.88 3.76 -2.97
C LEU A 163 5.29 2.54 -2.30
N ILE A 164 6.12 1.53 -2.04
CA ILE A 164 5.80 0.42 -1.16
C ILE A 164 6.84 0.33 -0.04
N LYS A 165 6.40 -0.03 1.15
CA LYS A 165 7.27 -0.29 2.28
C LYS A 165 6.83 -1.55 3.03
N ASP A 166 7.80 -2.23 3.62
CA ASP A 166 7.48 -3.28 4.59
C ASP A 166 7.24 -2.69 5.99
N ARG A 167 6.91 -3.55 6.93
CA ARG A 167 6.66 -3.15 8.31
C ARG A 167 7.89 -2.60 9.03
N TYR A 168 9.11 -2.96 8.59
CA TYR A 168 10.32 -2.70 9.36
C TYR A 168 11.16 -1.55 8.81
N CYS A 169 11.93 -1.80 7.77
CA CYS A 169 12.99 -0.89 7.39
C CYS A 169 13.18 -0.68 5.89
N ARG A 170 12.45 -1.43 5.03
CA ARG A 170 12.68 -1.42 3.58
C ARG A 170 11.62 -0.63 2.84
N VAL A 171 12.06 0.23 1.95
CA VAL A 171 11.23 1.12 1.13
C VAL A 171 11.66 0.99 -0.32
N TYR A 172 10.70 0.89 -1.22
CA TYR A 172 10.92 0.83 -2.66
C TYR A 172 10.01 1.82 -3.39
N ALA A 173 10.55 2.53 -4.34
CA ALA A 173 9.77 3.29 -5.31
C ALA A 173 9.68 2.51 -6.62
N LEU A 174 8.48 2.40 -7.14
CA LEU A 174 8.16 1.77 -8.42
C LEU A 174 7.59 2.82 -9.37
N ASN A 175 7.82 2.65 -10.66
CA ASN A 175 7.09 3.39 -11.67
C ASN A 175 5.69 2.78 -11.91
N ASP A 176 4.90 3.37 -12.78
CA ASP A 176 3.57 2.89 -13.18
C ASP A 176 3.58 1.61 -14.02
N ASP A 177 4.75 1.13 -14.46
CA ASP A 177 4.97 -0.20 -15.02
C ASP A 177 5.40 -1.24 -13.96
N LEU A 178 5.41 -0.84 -12.70
CA LEU A 178 5.79 -1.65 -11.53
C LEU A 178 7.28 -2.05 -11.52
N GLU A 179 8.12 -1.31 -12.22
CA GLU A 179 9.57 -1.48 -12.19
C GLU A 179 10.18 -0.69 -11.04
N VAL A 180 11.14 -1.29 -10.34
CA VAL A 180 11.84 -0.62 -9.24
C VAL A 180 12.73 0.50 -9.79
N MET A 181 12.45 1.73 -9.35
CA MET A 181 13.28 2.90 -9.67
C MET A 181 14.45 3.04 -8.69
N TRP A 182 14.15 2.92 -7.42
CA TRP A 182 15.14 2.97 -6.34
C TRP A 182 14.62 2.26 -5.08
N HIS A 183 15.52 2.00 -4.15
CA HIS A 183 15.18 1.47 -2.85
C HIS A 183 15.99 2.16 -1.75
N PHE A 184 15.47 2.09 -0.55
CA PHE A 184 16.13 2.57 0.65
C PHE A 184 15.92 1.59 1.79
N GLN A 185 17.00 1.30 2.51
CA GLN A 185 16.96 0.53 3.75
C GLN A 185 17.36 1.43 4.92
N SER A 186 16.45 1.57 5.88
CA SER A 186 16.70 2.33 7.09
C SER A 186 17.43 1.48 8.12
N ASP A 187 18.35 2.09 8.84
CA ASP A 187 18.97 1.53 10.06
C ASP A 187 18.04 1.58 11.28
N LYS A 188 16.86 2.16 11.10
CA LYS A 188 15.79 2.29 12.11
C LYS A 188 14.46 1.88 11.48
N ASN A 189 13.47 1.64 12.34
CA ASN A 189 12.11 1.41 11.87
C ASN A 189 11.61 2.57 10.99
N THR A 190 10.84 2.26 9.94
CA THR A 190 10.29 3.23 8.99
C THR A 190 8.93 3.80 9.40
N GLY A 191 8.41 3.44 10.58
CA GLY A 191 7.07 3.85 10.99
C GLY A 191 5.95 3.21 10.15
N HIS A 192 4.72 3.67 10.32
CA HIS A 192 3.55 3.11 9.62
C HIS A 192 3.17 3.90 8.37
N PHE A 193 3.29 5.24 8.42
CA PHE A 193 2.75 6.13 7.40
C PHE A 193 3.85 6.96 6.73
N PRO A 194 4.43 6.49 5.62
CA PRO A 194 5.33 7.31 4.82
C PRO A 194 4.55 8.50 4.24
N PHE A 195 5.21 9.64 4.15
CA PHE A 195 4.63 10.86 3.64
C PHE A 195 5.48 11.44 2.53
N ALA A 196 4.96 11.46 1.30
CA ALA A 196 5.58 12.04 0.14
C ALA A 196 5.00 13.43 -0.13
N ILE A 197 5.85 14.41 -0.39
CA ILE A 197 5.48 15.78 -0.65
C ILE A 197 6.62 16.53 -1.31
N ASP A 198 6.33 17.36 -2.29
CA ASP A 198 7.26 18.35 -2.83
C ASP A 198 7.45 19.49 -1.80
N ILE A 199 8.51 19.42 -0.99
CA ILE A 199 8.79 20.41 0.08
C ILE A 199 9.55 21.64 -0.40
N ASN A 200 10.19 21.56 -1.55
CA ASN A 200 11.03 22.63 -2.08
C ASN A 200 10.41 23.34 -3.29
N GLY A 201 9.32 22.82 -3.84
CA GLY A 201 8.56 23.40 -4.96
C GLY A 201 9.20 23.14 -6.32
N ASP A 202 10.00 22.07 -6.45
CA ASP A 202 10.68 21.74 -7.71
C ASP A 202 9.89 20.76 -8.61
N GLY A 203 8.74 20.31 -8.14
CA GLY A 203 7.86 19.38 -8.85
C GLY A 203 8.13 17.90 -8.60
N TYR A 204 9.11 17.58 -7.74
CA TYR A 204 9.44 16.21 -7.34
C TYR A 204 9.11 16.02 -5.87
N ASP A 205 8.54 14.88 -5.52
CA ASP A 205 8.27 14.58 -4.12
C ASP A 205 9.55 14.15 -3.39
N GLU A 206 9.77 14.73 -2.20
CA GLU A 206 10.60 14.14 -1.16
C GLU A 206 9.79 13.14 -0.33
N LEU A 207 10.50 12.26 0.37
CA LEU A 207 9.88 11.22 1.19
C LEU A 207 10.31 11.33 2.65
N LEU A 208 9.36 11.62 3.54
CA LEU A 208 9.52 11.39 4.97
C LEU A 208 9.08 9.96 5.30
N VAL A 209 10.01 9.14 5.75
CA VAL A 209 9.74 7.74 6.13
C VAL A 209 10.43 7.38 7.44
N GLY A 210 9.62 7.15 8.45
CA GLY A 210 10.13 6.99 9.81
C GLY A 210 10.94 8.20 10.25
N TYR A 211 12.21 8.00 10.49
CA TYR A 211 13.14 9.03 10.98
C TYR A 211 13.96 9.69 9.87
N ASN A 212 13.72 9.33 8.62
CA ASN A 212 14.54 9.74 7.49
C ASN A 212 13.75 10.62 6.54
N MET A 213 14.42 11.65 6.02
CA MET A 213 13.99 12.40 4.84
C MET A 213 14.86 11.96 3.67
N LEU A 214 14.24 11.56 2.59
CA LEU A 214 14.88 11.16 1.34
C LEU A 214 14.51 12.14 0.23
N ASP A 215 15.41 12.33 -0.72
CA ASP A 215 15.11 13.04 -1.96
C ASP A 215 14.29 12.14 -2.93
N CYS A 216 13.88 12.68 -4.05
CA CYS A 216 13.11 11.99 -5.09
C CYS A 216 13.81 10.74 -5.68
N ASN A 217 15.12 10.60 -5.49
CA ASN A 217 15.93 9.46 -5.92
C ASN A 217 16.19 8.45 -4.79
N GLY A 218 15.55 8.61 -3.64
CA GLY A 218 15.73 7.74 -2.48
C GLY A 218 17.03 7.99 -1.70
N LYS A 219 17.77 9.08 -2.01
CA LYS A 219 18.98 9.41 -1.29
C LYS A 219 18.65 10.14 0.01
N LYS A 220 19.24 9.68 1.09
CA LYS A 220 19.03 10.27 2.41
C LYS A 220 19.56 11.71 2.48
N MET A 221 18.66 12.65 2.75
CA MET A 221 18.97 14.05 3.01
C MET A 221 19.37 14.26 4.47
N TRP A 222 18.59 13.73 5.39
CA TRP A 222 18.86 13.77 6.83
C TRP A 222 18.14 12.66 7.59
N THR A 223 18.55 12.44 8.81
CA THR A 223 17.93 11.50 9.75
C THR A 223 17.74 12.20 11.10
N MET A 224 16.60 12.04 11.73
CA MET A 224 16.38 12.53 13.09
C MET A 224 17.39 11.92 14.07
N PRO A 225 18.03 12.72 14.93
CA PRO A 225 19.04 12.21 15.84
C PRO A 225 18.47 11.42 17.03
N PHE A 226 17.19 11.52 17.28
CA PHE A 226 16.50 10.84 18.37
C PHE A 226 15.43 9.87 17.83
N LYS A 227 15.09 8.90 18.65
CA LYS A 227 14.05 7.92 18.36
C LYS A 227 12.78 8.28 19.13
N VAL A 228 11.65 8.36 18.42
CA VAL A 228 10.30 8.45 19.03
C VAL A 228 9.57 7.12 18.79
N ASP A 229 8.56 6.85 19.61
CA ASP A 229 7.95 5.51 19.62
C ASP A 229 7.10 5.24 18.38
N HIS A 230 6.38 6.25 17.90
CA HIS A 230 5.54 6.16 16.71
C HIS A 230 5.69 7.41 15.84
N ILE A 231 5.85 7.22 14.55
CA ILE A 231 5.77 8.24 13.51
C ILE A 231 4.69 7.85 12.52
#